data_cfaa9e5bb7252d2f96c5c5c87c73cfcc
#
_entry.id   cfaa9e5bb7252d2f96c5c5c87c73cfcc
#
_cell.length_a   1.000
_cell.length_b   1.000
_cell.length_c   1.000
_cell.angle_alpha   90.00
_cell.angle_beta   90.00
_cell.angle_gamma   90.00
#
_symmetry.space_group_name_H-M   'P 1'
#
loop_
_entity.id
_entity.type
_entity.pdbx_description
1 polymer ?
#
loop_
_entity_poly.entity_id
_entity_poly.type
_entity_poly.pdbx_seq_one_letter_code
_entity_poly.pdbx_strand_id
1 'polypeptide(L)'
;MTVTMTRYGTKNGEQEYEYTMTNHNGLQALVLNYGATLEKILTPAGDNLILSLDSPKAYDQERNFLGGTVGRVVGRLPGHVWHFGDQEIVLPKGEGENAIHGGADGLDRQVFTMRYEEGAGFD
;
A
#
# COMPACT_ATOMS: atom_id res chain seq x y z
N MET A 1 18.60 12.64 0.11
CA MET A 1 17.85 11.37 0.25
C MET A 1 18.50 10.29 -0.56
N THR A 2 18.64 9.10 0.00
CA THR A 2 19.08 7.87 -0.69
C THR A 2 17.97 6.85 -0.69
N VAL A 3 17.93 5.97 -1.69
CA VAL A 3 16.93 4.90 -1.80
C VAL A 3 17.64 3.55 -1.96
N THR A 4 17.22 2.58 -1.16
CA THR A 4 17.62 1.18 -1.31
C THR A 4 16.40 0.32 -1.57
N MET A 5 16.59 -0.77 -2.31
CA MET A 5 15.51 -1.68 -2.68
C MET A 5 15.88 -3.11 -2.25
N THR A 6 14.97 -3.76 -1.56
CA THR A 6 15.12 -5.13 -1.08
C THR A 6 13.95 -5.98 -1.57
N ARG A 7 14.22 -7.23 -1.93
CA ARG A 7 13.15 -8.18 -2.21
C ARG A 7 12.38 -8.46 -0.94
N TYR A 8 11.06 -8.36 -1.03
CA TYR A 8 10.17 -8.51 0.12
C TYR A 8 9.37 -9.82 0.05
N GLY A 9 8.80 -10.15 -1.09
CA GLY A 9 8.00 -11.35 -1.32
C GLY A 9 7.56 -11.48 -2.77
N THR A 10 6.54 -12.29 -3.01
CA THR A 10 5.88 -12.41 -4.33
C THR A 10 4.36 -12.48 -4.16
N LYS A 11 3.64 -11.84 -5.07
CA LYS A 11 2.19 -11.88 -5.16
C LYS A 11 1.77 -12.21 -6.59
N ASN A 12 1.05 -13.32 -6.78
CA ASN A 12 0.57 -13.76 -8.09
C ASN A 12 1.67 -13.81 -9.18
N GLY A 13 2.89 -14.23 -8.78
CA GLY A 13 4.05 -14.28 -9.68
C GLY A 13 4.79 -12.95 -9.87
N GLU A 14 4.27 -11.84 -9.33
CA GLU A 14 4.93 -10.54 -9.33
C GLU A 14 5.82 -10.37 -8.11
N GLN A 15 7.01 -9.81 -8.32
CA GLN A 15 7.97 -9.59 -7.23
C GLN A 15 7.56 -8.38 -6.39
N GLU A 16 7.46 -8.60 -5.10
CA GLU A 16 7.29 -7.53 -4.11
C GLU A 16 8.65 -7.00 -3.66
N TYR A 17 8.74 -5.68 -3.54
CA TYR A 17 9.93 -4.96 -3.08
C TYR A 17 9.59 -4.01 -1.95
N GLU A 18 10.53 -3.91 -1.01
CA GLU A 18 10.59 -2.85 -0.01
C GLU A 18 11.58 -1.79 -0.47
N TYR A 19 11.15 -0.55 -0.49
CA TYR A 19 11.97 0.63 -0.78
C TYR A 19 12.22 1.39 0.51
N THR A 20 13.47 1.50 0.92
CA THR A 20 13.88 2.30 2.07
C THR A 20 14.44 3.63 1.58
N MET A 21 13.75 4.70 1.88
CA MET A 21 14.17 6.07 1.65
C MET A 21 14.80 6.62 2.93
N THR A 22 16.02 7.12 2.85
CA THR A 22 16.74 7.67 4.03
C THR A 22 17.10 9.12 3.76
N ASN A 23 16.68 10.04 4.63
CA ASN A 23 17.06 11.43 4.55
C ASN A 23 18.43 11.69 5.19
N HIS A 24 18.98 12.90 5.07
CA HIS A 24 20.30 13.25 5.61
C HIS A 24 20.37 13.21 7.14
N ASN A 25 19.24 13.29 7.84
CA ASN A 25 19.17 13.20 9.31
C ASN A 25 19.01 11.76 9.81
N GLY A 26 18.95 10.77 8.90
CA GLY A 26 18.80 9.36 9.24
C GLY A 26 17.35 8.91 9.50
N LEU A 27 16.34 9.75 9.25
CA LEU A 27 14.96 9.32 9.22
C LEU A 27 14.73 8.43 8.00
N GLN A 28 14.02 7.33 8.18
CA GLN A 28 13.73 6.38 7.12
C GLN A 28 12.23 6.22 6.90
N ALA A 29 11.82 6.17 5.66
CA ALA A 29 10.49 5.72 5.27
C ALA A 29 10.63 4.44 4.42
N LEU A 30 9.92 3.39 4.82
CA LEU A 30 9.89 2.11 4.13
C LEU A 30 8.54 1.96 3.43
N VAL A 31 8.59 1.74 2.11
CA VAL A 31 7.40 1.64 1.27
C VAL A 31 7.44 0.34 0.47
N LEU A 32 6.34 -0.39 0.49
CA LEU A 32 6.16 -1.59 -0.34
C LEU A 32 5.54 -1.21 -1.69
N ASN A 33 5.97 -1.87 -2.76
CA ASN A 33 5.24 -1.77 -4.02
C ASN A 33 3.91 -2.55 -3.99
N TYR A 34 3.71 -3.49 -3.06
CA TYR A 34 2.42 -4.11 -2.79
C TYR A 34 1.52 -3.11 -2.05
N GLY A 35 0.41 -2.73 -2.68
CA GLY A 35 -0.54 -1.77 -2.16
C GLY A 35 -0.01 -0.33 -2.07
N ALA A 36 1.18 -0.03 -2.65
CA ALA A 36 1.90 1.22 -2.39
C ALA A 36 1.87 1.56 -0.89
N THR A 37 2.20 0.57 -0.06
CA THR A 37 2.01 0.60 1.39
C THR A 37 3.15 1.34 2.07
N LEU A 38 2.83 2.36 2.87
CA LEU A 38 3.78 2.93 3.81
C LEU A 38 3.94 1.95 4.99
N GLU A 39 5.02 1.19 4.96
CA GLU A 39 5.23 0.11 5.93
C GLU A 39 5.77 0.62 7.25
N LYS A 40 6.82 1.43 7.22
CA LYS A 40 7.48 1.96 8.42
C LYS A 40 7.93 3.40 8.25
N ILE A 41 7.97 4.11 9.35
CA ILE A 41 8.73 5.36 9.50
C ILE A 41 9.65 5.16 10.69
N LEU A 42 10.95 5.04 10.43
CA LEU A 42 11.95 4.80 11.47
C LEU A 42 12.69 6.07 11.84
N THR A 43 12.77 6.35 13.14
CA THR A 43 13.67 7.38 13.66
C THR A 43 15.14 6.97 13.48
N PRO A 44 16.10 7.89 13.57
CA PRO A 44 17.53 7.54 13.60
C PRO A 44 17.91 6.58 14.74
N ALA A 45 17.12 6.53 15.81
CA ALA A 45 17.30 5.57 16.92
C ALA A 45 16.71 4.17 16.63
N GLY A 46 15.96 4.03 15.52
CA GLY A 46 15.34 2.77 15.11
C GLY A 46 13.90 2.56 15.59
N ASP A 47 13.30 3.57 16.24
CA ASP A 47 11.90 3.47 16.67
C ASP A 47 10.95 3.61 15.48
N ASN A 48 9.99 2.71 15.35
CA ASN A 48 8.94 2.81 14.33
C ASN A 48 7.79 3.68 14.83
N LEU A 49 7.46 4.71 14.07
CA LEU A 49 6.44 5.70 14.43
C LEU A 49 5.02 5.32 13.99
N ILE A 50 4.86 4.24 13.21
CA ILE A 50 3.56 3.82 12.68
C ILE A 50 3.31 2.33 12.93
N LEU A 51 2.05 1.92 12.87
CA LEU A 51 1.70 0.52 12.93
C LEU A 51 2.11 -0.20 11.64
N SER A 52 2.76 -1.34 11.76
CA SER A 52 3.18 -2.17 10.64
C SER A 52 3.00 -3.65 10.94
N LEU A 53 3.03 -4.46 9.90
CA LEU A 53 3.01 -5.92 9.99
C LEU A 53 4.42 -6.45 9.71
N ASP A 54 4.70 -7.67 10.20
CA ASP A 54 6.06 -8.20 10.24
C ASP A 54 6.51 -8.93 8.97
N SER A 55 5.60 -9.13 8.02
CA SER A 55 5.91 -9.92 6.82
C SER A 55 4.98 -9.62 5.64
N PRO A 56 5.41 -9.89 4.40
CA PRO A 56 4.57 -9.80 3.20
C PRO A 56 3.29 -10.62 3.33
N LYS A 57 3.44 -11.82 3.87
CA LYS A 57 2.33 -12.75 4.08
C LYS A 57 1.27 -12.17 5.02
N ALA A 58 1.67 -11.46 6.06
CA ALA A 58 0.73 -10.82 6.99
C ALA A 58 -0.09 -9.73 6.30
N TYR A 59 0.53 -8.92 5.43
CA TYR A 59 -0.18 -7.92 4.62
C TYR A 59 -1.19 -8.53 3.64
N ASP A 60 -0.91 -9.72 3.12
CA ASP A 60 -1.81 -10.42 2.20
C ASP A 60 -2.96 -11.14 2.92
N GLN A 61 -2.70 -11.71 4.08
CA GLN A 61 -3.67 -12.52 4.83
C GLN A 61 -4.66 -11.70 5.64
N GLU A 62 -4.20 -10.63 6.29
CA GLU A 62 -5.01 -9.81 7.18
C GLU A 62 -5.26 -8.44 6.55
N ARG A 63 -6.35 -8.32 5.80
CA ARG A 63 -6.73 -7.07 5.15
C ARG A 63 -7.22 -6.03 6.16
N ASN A 64 -6.28 -5.38 6.85
CA ASN A 64 -6.52 -4.32 7.82
C ASN A 64 -6.22 -2.91 7.29
N PHE A 65 -5.78 -2.79 6.04
CA PHE A 65 -5.46 -1.54 5.34
C PHE A 65 -4.33 -0.70 5.97
N LEU A 66 -3.53 -1.27 6.86
CA LEU A 66 -2.41 -0.56 7.50
C LEU A 66 -1.43 -0.02 6.45
N GLY A 67 -1.28 1.31 6.41
CA GLY A 67 -0.39 2.01 5.50
C GLY A 67 -0.71 1.87 4.01
N GLY A 68 -1.69 1.06 3.65
CA GLY A 68 -2.03 0.75 2.26
C GLY A 68 -2.72 1.89 1.53
N THR A 69 -2.53 1.94 0.21
CA THR A 69 -3.24 2.90 -0.65
C THR A 69 -4.67 2.44 -0.89
N VAL A 70 -5.63 3.20 -0.40
CA VAL A 70 -7.05 2.90 -0.51
C VAL A 70 -7.64 3.52 -1.78
N GLY A 71 -8.32 2.71 -2.57
CA GLY A 71 -8.98 3.18 -3.80
C GLY A 71 -9.45 2.00 -4.69
N ARG A 72 -10.11 2.35 -5.82
CA ARG A 72 -10.41 3.71 -6.34
C ARG A 72 -11.53 4.41 -5.57
N VAL A 73 -12.38 3.68 -4.86
CA VAL A 73 -13.47 4.21 -4.03
C VAL A 73 -13.10 4.01 -2.57
N VAL A 74 -13.30 5.03 -1.75
CA VAL A 74 -13.03 5.01 -0.30
C VAL A 74 -14.33 4.77 0.46
N GLY A 75 -14.26 4.02 1.56
CA GLY A 75 -15.41 3.67 2.37
C GLY A 75 -16.23 2.52 1.79
N ARG A 76 -17.45 2.36 2.31
CA ARG A 76 -18.38 1.32 1.87
C ARG A 76 -19.25 1.79 0.73
N LEU A 77 -19.34 0.96 -0.32
CA LEU A 77 -20.32 1.08 -1.39
C LEU A 77 -21.38 0.00 -1.17
N PRO A 78 -22.57 0.36 -0.67
CA PRO A 78 -23.66 -0.59 -0.43
C PRO A 78 -24.04 -1.33 -1.70
N GLY A 79 -24.21 -2.67 -1.61
CA GLY A 79 -24.54 -3.50 -2.76
C GLY A 79 -23.48 -3.55 -3.85
N HIS A 80 -22.28 -3.05 -3.60
CA HIS A 80 -21.11 -3.01 -4.48
C HIS A 80 -21.33 -2.38 -5.88
N VAL A 81 -22.40 -1.63 -6.06
CA VAL A 81 -22.77 -0.99 -7.34
C VAL A 81 -22.86 0.51 -7.15
N TRP A 82 -22.30 1.24 -8.11
CA TRP A 82 -22.37 2.68 -8.18
C TRP A 82 -22.91 3.11 -9.55
N HIS A 83 -23.92 3.97 -9.51
CA HIS A 83 -24.51 4.56 -10.71
C HIS A 83 -23.96 5.96 -10.95
N PHE A 84 -23.41 6.19 -12.14
CA PHE A 84 -22.93 7.49 -12.58
C PHE A 84 -23.59 7.85 -13.92
N GLY A 85 -24.59 8.71 -13.89
CA GLY A 85 -25.45 8.97 -15.06
C GLY A 85 -26.11 7.66 -15.52
N ASP A 86 -25.95 7.34 -16.79
CA ASP A 86 -26.48 6.11 -17.38
C ASP A 86 -25.54 4.90 -17.24
N GLN A 87 -24.41 5.08 -16.55
CA GLN A 87 -23.42 4.01 -16.34
C GLN A 87 -23.61 3.34 -15.00
N GLU A 88 -23.53 2.03 -15.00
CA GLU A 88 -23.44 1.21 -13.81
C GLU A 88 -22.01 0.72 -13.64
N ILE A 89 -21.41 1.02 -12.49
CA ILE A 89 -20.07 0.61 -12.12
C ILE A 89 -20.18 -0.43 -11.00
N VAL A 90 -19.77 -1.67 -11.29
CA VAL A 90 -19.80 -2.78 -10.35
C VAL A 90 -18.39 -3.01 -9.82
N LEU A 91 -18.21 -2.93 -8.51
CA LEU A 91 -16.95 -3.24 -7.85
C LEU A 91 -16.99 -4.66 -7.25
N PRO A 92 -15.85 -5.36 -7.16
CA PRO A 92 -15.79 -6.63 -6.43
C PRO A 92 -16.21 -6.43 -4.97
N LYS A 93 -17.02 -7.35 -4.46
CA LYS A 93 -17.40 -7.36 -3.04
C LYS A 93 -16.16 -7.54 -2.17
N GLY A 94 -16.09 -6.87 -1.03
CA GLY A 94 -14.98 -6.93 -0.10
C GLY A 94 -15.39 -7.10 1.36
N GLU A 95 -16.66 -6.82 1.67
CA GLU A 95 -17.26 -6.95 2.99
C GLU A 95 -18.73 -7.34 2.85
N GLY A 96 -19.04 -8.64 2.99
CA GLY A 96 -20.39 -9.14 2.76
C GLY A 96 -20.89 -8.80 1.36
N GLU A 97 -22.02 -8.11 1.26
CA GLU A 97 -22.60 -7.66 -0.01
C GLU A 97 -22.06 -6.30 -0.49
N ASN A 98 -21.17 -5.67 0.28
CA ASN A 98 -20.65 -4.35 -0.01
C ASN A 98 -19.27 -4.42 -0.65
N ALA A 99 -18.92 -3.42 -1.47
CA ALA A 99 -17.53 -3.09 -1.74
C ALA A 99 -17.02 -2.18 -0.62
N ILE A 100 -15.83 -2.49 -0.09
CA ILE A 100 -15.13 -1.62 0.86
C ILE A 100 -13.77 -1.26 0.28
N HIS A 101 -13.44 0.03 0.35
CA HIS A 101 -12.13 0.54 -0.06
C HIS A 101 -11.67 0.04 -1.44
N GLY A 102 -12.55 0.08 -2.43
CA GLY A 102 -12.26 -0.37 -3.79
C GLY A 102 -12.64 -1.83 -4.08
N GLY A 103 -13.21 -2.55 -3.09
CA GLY A 103 -13.61 -3.94 -3.24
C GLY A 103 -12.48 -4.93 -2.98
N ALA A 104 -12.72 -6.22 -3.24
CA ALA A 104 -11.79 -7.30 -2.94
C ALA A 104 -10.42 -7.13 -3.63
N ASP A 105 -10.40 -6.51 -4.81
CA ASP A 105 -9.20 -6.24 -5.61
C ASP A 105 -8.80 -4.75 -5.57
N GLY A 106 -9.01 -4.09 -4.44
CA GLY A 106 -8.64 -2.69 -4.24
C GLY A 106 -7.15 -2.42 -4.42
N LEU A 107 -6.78 -1.14 -4.48
CA LEU A 107 -5.39 -0.71 -4.73
C LEU A 107 -4.42 -1.21 -3.66
N ASP A 108 -4.89 -1.41 -2.43
CA ASP A 108 -4.12 -1.98 -1.32
C ASP A 108 -3.63 -3.42 -1.57
N ARG A 109 -4.16 -4.08 -2.60
CA ARG A 109 -3.81 -5.47 -2.99
C ARG A 109 -3.15 -5.58 -4.35
N GLN A 110 -2.77 -4.48 -4.97
CA GLN A 110 -2.10 -4.45 -6.26
C GLN A 110 -0.59 -4.31 -6.11
N VAL A 111 0.17 -4.92 -6.99
CA VAL A 111 1.61 -4.69 -7.09
C VAL A 111 1.85 -3.52 -8.03
N PHE A 112 2.46 -2.46 -7.52
CA PHE A 112 2.74 -1.23 -8.27
C PHE A 112 4.12 -1.27 -8.91
N THR A 113 4.24 -0.66 -10.08
CA THR A 113 5.56 -0.30 -10.63
C THR A 113 6.03 0.98 -9.95
N MET A 114 7.13 0.89 -9.21
CA MET A 114 7.72 2.01 -8.48
C MET A 114 8.80 2.70 -9.31
N ARG A 115 8.82 4.01 -9.24
CA ARG A 115 9.93 4.87 -9.73
C ARG A 115 10.34 5.80 -8.62
N TYR A 116 11.60 6.09 -8.51
CA TYR A 116 12.14 7.02 -7.51
C TYR A 116 13.24 7.87 -8.09
N GLU A 117 13.48 9.00 -7.47
CA GLU A 117 14.60 9.89 -7.72
C GLU A 117 15.35 10.14 -6.41
N GLU A 118 16.65 10.29 -6.50
CA GLU A 118 17.52 10.61 -5.37
C GLU A 118 18.06 12.02 -5.51
N GLY A 119 18.26 12.72 -4.40
CA GLY A 119 18.82 14.07 -4.43
C GLY A 119 18.67 14.84 -3.12
N ALA A 120 19.40 15.93 -3.01
CA ALA A 120 19.38 16.79 -1.83
C ALA A 120 18.09 17.63 -1.69
N GLY A 121 17.25 17.68 -2.71
CA GLY A 121 15.99 18.43 -2.68
C GLY A 121 14.80 17.66 -2.14
N PHE A 122 15.01 16.43 -1.66
CA PHE A 122 13.94 15.52 -1.18
C PHE A 122 14.07 15.17 0.31
N ASP A 123 14.76 15.96 1.07
CA ASP A 123 14.93 15.76 2.53
C ASP A 123 13.78 16.39 3.36
#